data_0c79b59776ddde1103d38df8e6889806
#
_entry.id   0c79b59776ddde1103d38df8e6889806
#
_cell.length_a   1.000
_cell.length_b   1.000
_cell.length_c   1.000
_cell.angle_alpha   90.00
_cell.angle_beta   90.00
_cell.angle_gamma   90.00
#
_symmetry.space_group_name_H-M   'P 1'
#
loop_
_entity.id
_entity.type
_entity.pdbx_description
1 polymer ?
#
loop_
_entity_poly.entity_id
_entity_poly.type
_entity_poly.pdbx_seq_one_letter_code
_entity_poly.pdbx_strand_id
1 'polypeptide(L)'
;MSVKTDIEIAREAKTKPIADVAAKIGVPADALIPYGWTKAKVSFDYINKIQSNKDGKLILVTAISPTPAGEGKTTTTVGLGDGLNRIGKKAIMALREPSLGPCFGMKGGAAGGGYAQVVPMEDINLHFTGDFHAITSANNLLAAMIDNHIYWGNALGIDQRRVTWKRVLDVNDRALREIVNSLGGVSNGFPRESGFDITVASEVMAVFCLAKDLKDLEQRLGNIIVAYTRDKKPIRVRDLKADGAMTVLLKDALQPNLVQTLENNPVFIHGGPFANIAHGCNSVLATTTALKLADYVVTEAGFGADLGAEKFFDIKCRKAGLAPSAVVIVATVRALKMHGGVAKDDLKAENVAAVAKGCENLKRHIENVNKFGVPAVVAVNKFITDTDAEIAEVEKAAESMGTKAFLCTHWSDGGKGTESLAHHLVKMVDEGKANFKPLYPVEMKLRDKVKTIAQEIYRAADISCDASVETQFRDFEAGGFGHFPVCMAKTQYSFSTDPNKRGAPTGHVVPIRELRLSAGAEFVVVVTGEIMTMPGLPSVPAANSIRLDDKGQIQGLF
;
A
#
# COMPACT_ATOMS: atom_id res chain seq x y z
N MET A 1 -16.43 22.00 -24.13
CA MET A 1 -15.07 22.19 -23.56
C MET A 1 -14.50 20.82 -23.33
N SER A 2 -13.25 20.57 -23.75
CA SER A 2 -12.57 19.33 -23.41
C SER A 2 -12.38 19.25 -21.89
N VAL A 3 -12.59 18.07 -21.30
CA VAL A 3 -12.31 17.84 -19.88
C VAL A 3 -10.79 17.98 -19.69
N LYS A 4 -10.37 18.82 -18.74
CA LYS A 4 -8.94 18.98 -18.41
C LYS A 4 -8.36 17.67 -17.89
N THR A 5 -7.10 17.41 -18.23
CA THR A 5 -6.34 16.29 -17.70
C THR A 5 -5.91 16.55 -16.25
N ASP A 6 -5.57 15.49 -15.52
CA ASP A 6 -5.14 15.60 -14.11
C ASP A 6 -3.92 16.50 -13.95
N ILE A 7 -2.94 16.43 -14.87
CA ILE A 7 -1.75 17.29 -14.84
C ILE A 7 -2.08 18.76 -15.13
N GLU A 8 -3.03 19.04 -16.03
CA GLU A 8 -3.48 20.42 -16.30
C GLU A 8 -4.16 21.03 -15.06
N ILE A 9 -5.01 20.25 -14.39
CA ILE A 9 -5.66 20.66 -13.13
C ILE A 9 -4.60 20.92 -12.05
N ALA A 10 -3.63 20.02 -11.89
CA ALA A 10 -2.57 20.15 -10.90
C ALA A 10 -1.70 21.41 -11.13
N ARG A 11 -1.39 21.76 -12.38
CA ARG A 11 -0.61 22.95 -12.73
C ARG A 11 -1.33 24.26 -12.49
N GLU A 12 -2.65 24.26 -12.56
CA GLU A 12 -3.47 25.43 -12.24
C GLU A 12 -3.66 25.64 -10.72
N ALA A 13 -3.19 24.71 -9.91
CA ALA A 13 -3.34 24.75 -8.45
C ALA A 13 -2.70 26.01 -7.85
N LYS A 14 -3.45 26.68 -6.98
CA LYS A 14 -2.93 27.79 -6.17
C LYS A 14 -2.34 27.24 -4.88
N THR A 15 -1.12 26.70 -4.99
CA THR A 15 -0.42 26.15 -3.84
C THR A 15 -0.01 27.23 -2.85
N LYS A 16 -0.02 26.89 -1.57
CA LYS A 16 0.52 27.72 -0.49
C LYS A 16 1.94 27.27 -0.13
N PRO A 17 2.74 28.14 0.49
CA PRO A 17 3.97 27.71 1.13
C PRO A 17 3.70 26.55 2.08
N ILE A 18 4.57 25.55 2.08
CA ILE A 18 4.35 24.35 2.90
C ILE A 18 4.33 24.68 4.41
N ALA A 19 5.02 25.74 4.83
CA ALA A 19 4.97 26.24 6.21
C ALA A 19 3.57 26.71 6.61
N ASP A 20 2.81 27.34 5.69
CA ASP A 20 1.44 27.78 5.95
C ASP A 20 0.48 26.60 6.07
N VAL A 21 0.72 25.55 5.27
CA VAL A 21 -0.05 24.30 5.35
C VAL A 21 0.24 23.57 6.66
N ALA A 22 1.51 23.51 7.06
CA ALA A 22 1.96 22.93 8.32
C ALA A 22 1.36 23.64 9.54
N ALA A 23 1.28 24.98 9.50
CA ALA A 23 0.70 25.78 10.57
C ALA A 23 -0.78 25.43 10.85
N LYS A 24 -1.56 25.02 9.83
CA LYS A 24 -2.95 24.57 10.02
C LYS A 24 -3.07 23.39 10.98
N ILE A 25 -2.05 22.56 11.06
CA ILE A 25 -2.01 21.37 11.91
C ILE A 25 -1.11 21.55 13.14
N GLY A 26 -0.63 22.77 13.37
CA GLY A 26 0.17 23.12 14.54
C GLY A 26 1.64 22.72 14.44
N VAL A 27 2.15 22.43 13.24
CA VAL A 27 3.58 22.16 13.00
C VAL A 27 4.27 23.50 12.73
N PRO A 28 5.20 23.94 13.61
CA PRO A 28 5.90 25.21 13.43
C PRO A 28 6.95 25.09 12.31
N ALA A 29 7.32 26.24 11.71
CA ALA A 29 8.22 26.28 10.57
C ALA A 29 9.62 25.72 10.86
N ASP A 30 10.11 25.87 12.09
CA ASP A 30 11.40 25.33 12.55
C ASP A 30 11.41 23.81 12.75
N ALA A 31 10.24 23.18 12.76
CA ALA A 31 10.09 21.72 12.77
C ALA A 31 10.09 21.11 11.34
N LEU A 32 10.12 21.94 10.31
CA LEU A 32 10.13 21.51 8.92
C LEU A 32 11.55 21.47 8.37
N ILE A 33 11.80 20.44 7.54
CA ILE A 33 12.99 20.33 6.70
C ILE A 33 12.52 20.57 5.26
N PRO A 34 12.72 21.77 4.69
CA PRO A 34 12.17 22.13 3.39
C PRO A 34 12.81 21.35 2.23
N TYR A 35 11.97 20.91 1.31
CA TYR A 35 12.34 20.37 0.00
C TYR A 35 11.75 21.27 -1.10
N GLY A 36 12.15 22.55 -1.10
CA GLY A 36 11.56 23.59 -1.92
C GLY A 36 10.37 24.29 -1.23
N TRP A 37 9.50 24.90 -2.05
CA TRP A 37 8.41 25.76 -1.56
C TRP A 37 7.17 25.00 -1.08
N THR A 38 6.88 23.85 -1.74
CA THR A 38 5.61 23.13 -1.60
C THR A 38 5.73 21.78 -0.90
N LYS A 39 6.94 21.38 -0.52
CA LYS A 39 7.24 20.10 0.13
C LYS A 39 8.14 20.30 1.32
N ALA A 40 7.96 19.52 2.37
CA ALA A 40 8.88 19.45 3.50
C ALA A 40 8.81 18.06 4.16
N LYS A 41 9.83 17.71 4.93
CA LYS A 41 9.76 16.64 5.91
C LYS A 41 9.50 17.21 7.29
N VAL A 42 8.88 16.42 8.16
CA VAL A 42 8.69 16.77 9.58
C VAL A 42 9.83 16.16 10.39
N SER A 43 10.51 16.97 11.19
CA SER A 43 11.70 16.56 11.94
C SER A 43 11.38 15.55 13.05
N PHE A 44 12.32 14.64 13.33
CA PHE A 44 12.20 13.69 14.44
C PHE A 44 12.04 14.38 15.80
N ASP A 45 12.72 15.48 16.04
CA ASP A 45 12.62 16.23 17.30
C ASP A 45 11.19 16.69 17.56
N TYR A 46 10.52 17.17 16.52
CA TYR A 46 9.12 17.56 16.63
C TYR A 46 8.19 16.35 16.77
N ILE A 47 8.40 15.29 15.99
CA ILE A 47 7.63 14.04 16.09
C ILE A 47 7.73 13.50 17.52
N ASN A 48 8.92 13.48 18.11
CA ASN A 48 9.11 13.02 19.49
C ASN A 48 8.38 13.91 20.50
N LYS A 49 8.40 15.24 20.29
CA LYS A 49 7.74 16.21 21.15
C LYS A 49 6.22 16.01 21.24
N ILE A 50 5.58 15.62 20.14
CA ILE A 50 4.13 15.47 20.07
C ILE A 50 3.61 14.07 20.45
N GLN A 51 4.48 13.12 20.83
CA GLN A 51 4.06 11.75 21.16
C GLN A 51 3.04 11.67 22.29
N SER A 52 3.04 12.61 23.23
CA SER A 52 2.06 12.69 24.32
C SER A 52 0.70 13.27 23.91
N ASN A 53 0.55 13.80 22.70
CA ASN A 53 -0.73 14.31 22.24
C ASN A 53 -1.76 13.17 22.15
N LYS A 54 -3.03 13.53 22.35
CA LYS A 54 -4.15 12.59 22.15
C LYS A 54 -4.24 12.21 20.67
N ASP A 55 -4.49 10.93 20.41
CA ASP A 55 -4.74 10.45 19.05
C ASP A 55 -6.07 10.93 18.50
N GLY A 56 -6.07 11.34 17.24
CA GLY A 56 -7.27 11.53 16.46
C GLY A 56 -7.94 10.19 16.06
N LYS A 57 -8.95 10.28 15.24
CA LYS A 57 -9.72 9.14 14.73
C LYS A 57 -9.15 8.64 13.41
N LEU A 58 -8.81 7.36 13.34
CA LEU A 58 -8.25 6.73 12.16
C LEU A 58 -9.36 6.17 11.27
N ILE A 59 -9.38 6.60 10.01
CA ILE A 59 -10.34 6.18 9.00
C ILE A 59 -9.56 5.48 7.88
N LEU A 60 -9.94 4.25 7.57
CA LEU A 60 -9.40 3.51 6.45
C LEU A 60 -10.28 3.66 5.21
N VAL A 61 -9.69 4.05 4.09
CA VAL A 61 -10.31 3.96 2.77
C VAL A 61 -9.79 2.70 2.07
N THR A 62 -10.68 1.84 1.69
CA THR A 62 -10.42 0.63 0.90
C THR A 62 -11.38 0.55 -0.26
N ALA A 63 -11.46 -0.56 -0.98
CA ALA A 63 -12.39 -0.71 -2.09
C ALA A 63 -12.90 -2.15 -2.24
N ILE A 64 -13.85 -2.33 -3.13
CA ILE A 64 -14.21 -3.63 -3.71
C ILE A 64 -13.02 -4.23 -4.46
N SER A 65 -13.11 -5.50 -4.87
CA SER A 65 -12.05 -6.14 -5.67
C SER A 65 -11.74 -5.30 -6.91
N PRO A 66 -10.46 -4.96 -7.16
CA PRO A 66 -10.12 -4.07 -8.27
C PRO A 66 -10.43 -4.69 -9.63
N THR A 67 -10.68 -3.80 -10.59
CA THR A 67 -10.91 -4.16 -11.99
C THR A 67 -10.02 -3.30 -12.89
N PRO A 68 -9.85 -3.65 -14.16
CA PRO A 68 -9.16 -2.78 -15.12
C PRO A 68 -9.84 -1.42 -15.34
N ALA A 69 -11.06 -1.24 -14.83
CA ALA A 69 -11.78 0.04 -14.90
C ALA A 69 -11.31 1.05 -13.83
N GLY A 70 -10.67 0.56 -12.76
CA GLY A 70 -10.23 1.36 -11.62
C GLY A 70 -11.37 1.72 -10.66
N GLU A 71 -11.07 1.90 -9.37
CA GLU A 71 -12.04 2.23 -8.31
C GLU A 71 -11.86 3.64 -7.76
N GLY A 72 -10.68 4.24 -7.90
CA GLY A 72 -10.39 5.61 -7.47
C GLY A 72 -10.24 5.76 -5.96
N LYS A 73 -9.60 4.82 -5.28
CA LYS A 73 -9.35 4.87 -3.82
C LYS A 73 -8.62 6.13 -3.38
N THR A 74 -7.48 6.43 -3.99
CA THR A 74 -6.68 7.61 -3.63
C THR A 74 -7.46 8.89 -3.87
N THR A 75 -8.16 9.02 -5.01
CA THR A 75 -9.04 10.14 -5.31
C THR A 75 -10.12 10.31 -4.23
N THR A 76 -10.74 9.20 -3.79
CA THR A 76 -11.74 9.23 -2.71
C THR A 76 -11.10 9.57 -1.36
N THR A 77 -9.90 9.08 -1.06
CA THR A 77 -9.18 9.41 0.18
C THR A 77 -8.89 10.90 0.27
N VAL A 78 -8.41 11.49 -0.81
CA VAL A 78 -8.13 12.93 -0.91
C VAL A 78 -9.43 13.73 -0.82
N GLY A 79 -10.43 13.38 -1.63
CA GLY A 79 -11.73 14.06 -1.63
C GLY A 79 -12.40 14.01 -0.25
N LEU A 80 -12.36 12.86 0.44
CA LEU A 80 -12.93 12.74 1.80
C LEU A 80 -12.14 13.58 2.82
N GLY A 81 -10.81 13.60 2.73
CA GLY A 81 -9.99 14.45 3.60
C GLY A 81 -10.30 15.93 3.42
N ASP A 82 -10.46 16.37 2.15
CA ASP A 82 -10.90 17.74 1.84
C ASP A 82 -12.33 17.98 2.31
N GLY A 83 -13.25 17.03 2.12
CA GLY A 83 -14.63 17.12 2.61
C GLY A 83 -14.73 17.25 4.14
N LEU A 84 -13.92 16.50 4.89
CA LEU A 84 -13.84 16.64 6.36
C LEU A 84 -13.35 18.04 6.77
N ASN A 85 -12.32 18.57 6.11
CA ASN A 85 -11.84 19.93 6.37
C ASN A 85 -12.91 20.99 6.01
N ARG A 86 -13.66 20.81 4.91
CA ARG A 86 -14.75 21.71 4.51
C ARG A 86 -15.88 21.80 5.52
N ILE A 87 -16.21 20.68 6.18
CA ILE A 87 -17.22 20.66 7.27
C ILE A 87 -16.64 21.08 8.64
N GLY A 88 -15.47 21.68 8.65
CA GLY A 88 -14.85 22.26 9.86
C GLY A 88 -14.14 21.26 10.76
N LYS A 89 -13.82 20.05 10.27
CA LYS A 89 -13.01 19.07 11.02
C LYS A 89 -11.52 19.25 10.66
N LYS A 90 -10.64 19.06 11.62
CA LYS A 90 -9.20 19.05 11.40
C LYS A 90 -8.78 17.66 10.91
N ALA A 91 -8.58 17.51 9.61
CA ALA A 91 -8.26 16.22 8.98
C ALA A 91 -6.94 16.28 8.21
N ILE A 92 -6.17 15.20 8.31
CA ILE A 92 -4.93 14.94 7.56
C ILE A 92 -5.12 13.64 6.77
N MET A 93 -4.64 13.60 5.52
CA MET A 93 -4.51 12.38 4.75
C MET A 93 -3.12 11.78 4.92
N ALA A 94 -3.02 10.44 4.95
CA ALA A 94 -1.76 9.71 4.99
C ALA A 94 -1.75 8.66 3.86
N LEU A 95 -0.92 8.90 2.84
CA LEU A 95 -0.89 8.18 1.57
C LEU A 95 0.44 7.47 1.34
N ARG A 96 0.45 6.55 0.38
CA ARG A 96 1.68 5.94 -0.12
C ARG A 96 2.33 6.83 -1.18
N GLU A 97 3.66 6.78 -1.22
CA GLU A 97 4.45 7.32 -2.31
C GLU A 97 4.38 6.37 -3.52
N PRO A 98 4.21 6.88 -4.76
CA PRO A 98 4.19 6.05 -5.95
C PRO A 98 5.59 5.58 -6.37
N SER A 99 5.67 4.37 -6.96
CA SER A 99 6.87 3.83 -7.59
C SER A 99 6.97 4.29 -9.04
N LEU A 100 8.19 4.52 -9.52
CA LEU A 100 8.46 4.88 -10.92
C LEU A 100 8.05 3.77 -11.90
N GLY A 101 8.18 2.50 -11.50
CA GLY A 101 7.82 1.38 -12.36
C GLY A 101 6.39 1.44 -12.87
N PRO A 102 5.35 1.52 -12.03
CA PRO A 102 3.97 1.77 -12.45
C PRO A 102 3.78 3.07 -13.23
N CYS A 103 4.42 4.17 -12.84
CA CYS A 103 4.27 5.46 -13.52
C CYS A 103 4.74 5.42 -14.99
N PHE A 104 5.85 4.75 -15.27
CA PHE A 104 6.38 4.62 -16.63
C PHE A 104 5.91 3.35 -17.35
N GLY A 105 5.35 2.39 -16.62
CA GLY A 105 4.86 1.12 -17.18
C GLY A 105 3.40 1.17 -17.58
N MET A 106 2.55 0.99 -16.62
CA MET A 106 1.10 1.04 -16.77
C MET A 106 0.60 2.29 -16.05
N LYS A 107 -0.36 2.97 -16.62
CA LYS A 107 -1.00 4.16 -16.07
C LYS A 107 -1.29 4.05 -14.57
N GLY A 108 -0.86 5.03 -13.77
CA GLY A 108 -1.25 5.12 -12.36
C GLY A 108 -0.23 5.79 -11.45
N GLY A 109 -0.32 7.11 -11.31
CA GLY A 109 0.25 7.84 -10.20
C GLY A 109 -0.59 7.66 -8.91
N ALA A 110 -0.02 8.01 -7.74
CA ALA A 110 -0.70 7.94 -6.46
C ALA A 110 -1.12 9.33 -5.91
N ALA A 111 -1.30 10.32 -6.77
CA ALA A 111 -1.64 11.68 -6.38
C ALA A 111 -3.16 11.98 -6.35
N GLY A 112 -4.02 11.02 -6.64
CA GLY A 112 -5.46 11.23 -6.84
C GLY A 112 -5.79 11.59 -8.28
N GLY A 113 -6.95 12.20 -8.53
CA GLY A 113 -7.39 12.60 -9.87
C GLY A 113 -8.47 13.67 -9.84
N GLY A 114 -8.67 14.36 -10.99
CA GLY A 114 -9.60 15.48 -11.10
C GLY A 114 -9.30 16.58 -10.09
N TYR A 115 -10.34 17.06 -9.42
CA TYR A 115 -10.21 18.08 -8.38
C TYR A 115 -9.93 17.51 -6.97
N ALA A 116 -9.74 16.19 -6.83
CA ALA A 116 -9.31 15.54 -5.60
C ALA A 116 -7.88 15.00 -5.78
N GLN A 117 -6.89 15.89 -5.83
CA GLN A 117 -5.48 15.60 -6.05
C GLN A 117 -4.59 16.18 -4.95
N VAL A 118 -3.43 15.56 -4.79
CA VAL A 118 -2.30 16.05 -4.00
C VAL A 118 -1.27 16.70 -4.92
N VAL A 119 -0.74 17.84 -4.51
CA VAL A 119 0.24 18.61 -5.28
C VAL A 119 1.51 18.86 -4.43
N PRO A 120 2.68 18.92 -5.08
CA PRO A 120 2.96 18.91 -6.52
C PRO A 120 2.94 17.51 -7.14
N MET A 121 2.00 17.26 -8.05
CA MET A 121 1.73 15.95 -8.61
C MET A 121 2.93 15.38 -9.40
N GLU A 122 3.59 16.22 -10.20
CA GLU A 122 4.74 15.81 -11.01
C GLU A 122 5.91 15.34 -10.13
N ASP A 123 6.25 16.07 -9.07
CA ASP A 123 7.31 15.69 -8.14
C ASP A 123 6.98 14.39 -7.41
N ILE A 124 5.73 14.24 -6.93
CA ILE A 124 5.27 13.05 -6.21
C ILE A 124 5.39 11.80 -7.07
N ASN A 125 5.07 11.88 -8.36
CA ASN A 125 5.10 10.75 -9.29
C ASN A 125 6.49 10.43 -9.86
N LEU A 126 7.48 11.30 -9.66
CA LEU A 126 8.84 11.15 -10.19
C LEU A 126 9.86 11.06 -9.03
N HIS A 127 10.72 12.06 -8.88
CA HIS A 127 11.70 12.14 -7.81
C HIS A 127 11.18 13.05 -6.70
N PHE A 128 10.42 12.50 -5.77
CA PHE A 128 9.71 13.26 -4.76
C PHE A 128 10.68 13.95 -3.76
N THR A 129 11.21 13.20 -2.81
CA THR A 129 12.19 13.66 -1.81
C THR A 129 13.41 12.73 -1.70
N GLY A 130 13.46 11.69 -2.54
CA GLY A 130 14.58 10.75 -2.58
C GLY A 130 14.41 9.50 -1.71
N ASP A 131 13.27 9.28 -1.07
CA ASP A 131 13.06 8.16 -0.16
C ASP A 131 13.25 6.80 -0.84
N PHE A 132 12.71 6.63 -2.04
CA PHE A 132 12.87 5.38 -2.80
C PHE A 132 14.29 5.16 -3.28
N HIS A 133 15.01 6.23 -3.63
CA HIS A 133 16.43 6.14 -3.93
C HIS A 133 17.22 5.70 -2.69
N ALA A 134 16.92 6.22 -1.51
CA ALA A 134 17.55 5.82 -0.25
C ALA A 134 17.30 4.33 0.06
N ILE A 135 16.05 3.86 -0.12
CA ILE A 135 15.69 2.44 0.06
C ILE A 135 16.43 1.55 -0.94
N THR A 136 16.48 1.94 -2.22
CA THR A 136 17.23 1.24 -3.26
C THR A 136 18.72 1.15 -2.88
N SER A 137 19.31 2.26 -2.44
CA SER A 137 20.72 2.33 -2.05
C SER A 137 21.03 1.44 -0.85
N ALA A 138 20.19 1.47 0.20
CA ALA A 138 20.35 0.63 1.38
C ALA A 138 20.24 -0.87 1.05
N ASN A 139 19.26 -1.26 0.24
CA ASN A 139 19.09 -2.64 -0.21
C ASN A 139 20.29 -3.14 -1.03
N ASN A 140 20.78 -2.30 -1.94
CA ASN A 140 21.87 -2.68 -2.85
C ASN A 140 23.23 -2.64 -2.16
N LEU A 141 23.43 -1.75 -1.16
CA LEU A 141 24.59 -1.81 -0.28
C LEU A 141 24.67 -3.16 0.43
N LEU A 142 23.55 -3.63 0.99
CA LEU A 142 23.50 -4.94 1.63
C LEU A 142 23.84 -6.08 0.65
N ALA A 143 23.30 -6.05 -0.56
CA ALA A 143 23.64 -7.03 -1.60
C ALA A 143 25.14 -7.04 -1.92
N ALA A 144 25.75 -5.86 -2.04
CA ALA A 144 27.19 -5.71 -2.25
C ALA A 144 28.01 -6.25 -1.06
N MET A 145 27.57 -5.99 0.18
CA MET A 145 28.24 -6.47 1.38
C MET A 145 28.17 -8.00 1.51
N ILE A 146 27.10 -8.65 1.09
CA ILE A 146 26.99 -10.12 1.05
C ILE A 146 28.04 -10.68 0.06
N ASP A 147 28.08 -10.18 -1.17
CA ASP A 147 29.03 -10.66 -2.18
C ASP A 147 30.49 -10.35 -1.78
N ASN A 148 30.75 -9.20 -1.16
CA ASN A 148 32.04 -8.81 -0.62
C ASN A 148 32.49 -9.74 0.53
N HIS A 149 31.59 -10.11 1.43
CA HIS A 149 31.87 -11.06 2.51
C HIS A 149 32.27 -12.44 1.97
N ILE A 150 31.54 -12.91 0.95
CA ILE A 150 31.87 -14.18 0.28
C ILE A 150 33.24 -14.09 -0.41
N TYR A 151 33.55 -12.98 -1.07
CA TYR A 151 34.81 -12.74 -1.76
C TYR A 151 36.02 -12.78 -0.82
N TRP A 152 35.94 -12.16 0.35
CA TRP A 152 37.03 -12.03 1.31
C TRP A 152 37.08 -13.17 2.36
N GLY A 153 36.75 -14.39 1.97
CA GLY A 153 36.97 -15.60 2.75
C GLY A 153 35.76 -16.15 3.46
N ASN A 154 34.59 -15.53 3.35
CA ASN A 154 33.32 -16.09 3.80
C ASN A 154 33.33 -16.63 5.25
N ALA A 155 33.83 -15.85 6.21
CA ALA A 155 33.99 -16.26 7.61
C ALA A 155 32.66 -16.71 8.27
N LEU A 156 31.49 -16.22 7.79
CA LEU A 156 30.18 -16.65 8.28
C LEU A 156 29.70 -17.98 7.68
N GLY A 157 30.42 -18.53 6.68
CA GLY A 157 30.08 -19.81 6.06
C GLY A 157 28.80 -19.76 5.22
N ILE A 158 28.54 -18.65 4.54
CA ILE A 158 27.39 -18.51 3.65
C ILE A 158 27.46 -19.57 2.54
N ASP A 159 26.42 -20.37 2.39
CA ASP A 159 26.25 -21.20 1.19
C ASP A 159 25.75 -20.31 0.05
N GLN A 160 26.58 -20.11 -0.96
CA GLN A 160 26.29 -19.22 -2.10
C GLN A 160 24.99 -19.57 -2.82
N ARG A 161 24.56 -20.85 -2.80
CA ARG A 161 23.29 -21.33 -3.35
C ARG A 161 22.08 -20.97 -2.49
N ARG A 162 22.32 -20.48 -1.26
CA ARG A 162 21.29 -20.14 -0.26
C ARG A 162 21.28 -18.67 0.09
N VAL A 163 21.83 -17.81 -0.77
CA VAL A 163 21.64 -16.37 -0.69
C VAL A 163 20.24 -16.05 -1.19
N THR A 164 19.41 -15.48 -0.32
CA THR A 164 18.01 -15.14 -0.61
C THR A 164 17.82 -13.68 -1.00
N TRP A 165 18.88 -12.87 -0.85
CA TRP A 165 18.83 -11.43 -1.07
C TRP A 165 19.09 -11.06 -2.52
N LYS A 166 18.15 -10.31 -3.12
CA LYS A 166 18.26 -9.75 -4.47
C LYS A 166 18.58 -8.25 -4.41
N ARG A 167 19.13 -7.72 -5.48
CA ARG A 167 19.21 -6.27 -5.70
C ARG A 167 17.83 -5.71 -6.04
N VAL A 168 17.70 -4.39 -6.01
CA VAL A 168 16.43 -3.74 -6.40
C VAL A 168 16.66 -2.59 -7.35
N LEU A 169 15.61 -2.30 -8.13
CA LEU A 169 15.54 -1.19 -9.06
C LEU A 169 14.10 -0.70 -9.11
N ASP A 170 13.86 0.62 -9.03
CA ASP A 170 12.49 1.15 -9.03
C ASP A 170 11.96 1.40 -10.46
N VAL A 171 12.18 0.45 -11.35
CA VAL A 171 11.69 0.44 -12.73
C VAL A 171 11.22 -0.98 -13.07
N ASN A 172 10.22 -1.09 -13.95
CA ASN A 172 9.78 -2.39 -14.46
C ASN A 172 10.77 -2.94 -15.48
N ASP A 173 11.46 -4.03 -15.15
CA ASP A 173 12.43 -4.68 -16.04
C ASP A 173 12.40 -6.20 -15.92
N ARG A 174 11.67 -6.85 -16.84
CA ARG A 174 11.58 -8.32 -16.85
C ARG A 174 12.89 -9.05 -17.15
N ALA A 175 13.85 -8.38 -17.80
CA ALA A 175 15.14 -8.98 -18.15
C ALA A 175 16.03 -9.20 -16.92
N LEU A 176 15.76 -8.49 -15.82
CA LEU A 176 16.53 -8.57 -14.58
C LEU A 176 15.95 -9.55 -13.54
N ARG A 177 14.86 -10.25 -13.84
CA ARG A 177 14.22 -11.20 -12.89
C ARG A 177 15.18 -12.25 -12.40
N GLU A 178 15.92 -12.85 -13.34
CA GLU A 178 16.94 -13.87 -13.06
C GLU A 178 18.19 -13.53 -13.86
N ILE A 179 19.32 -13.44 -13.16
CA ILE A 179 20.64 -13.12 -13.76
C ILE A 179 21.72 -14.03 -13.15
N VAL A 180 22.87 -14.05 -13.77
CA VAL A 180 24.10 -14.54 -13.14
C VAL A 180 24.98 -13.33 -12.83
N ASN A 181 25.28 -13.12 -11.56
CA ASN A 181 26.20 -12.05 -11.14
C ASN A 181 27.65 -12.55 -11.06
N SER A 182 28.61 -11.62 -10.84
CA SER A 182 30.04 -11.89 -10.64
C SER A 182 30.75 -12.56 -11.83
N LEU A 183 30.23 -12.36 -13.06
CA LEU A 183 30.94 -12.76 -14.29
C LEU A 183 32.16 -11.85 -14.54
N GLY A 184 33.15 -12.32 -15.31
CA GLY A 184 34.33 -11.55 -15.69
C GLY A 184 35.63 -11.99 -15.01
N GLY A 185 35.63 -13.17 -14.38
CA GLY A 185 36.82 -13.80 -13.81
C GLY A 185 36.92 -13.62 -12.28
N VAL A 186 38.00 -14.15 -11.73
CA VAL A 186 38.18 -14.31 -10.25
C VAL A 186 38.19 -12.98 -9.49
N SER A 187 38.56 -11.89 -10.14
CA SER A 187 38.56 -10.56 -9.52
C SER A 187 37.15 -10.02 -9.23
N ASN A 188 36.12 -10.57 -9.88
CA ASN A 188 34.73 -10.16 -9.68
C ASN A 188 33.94 -11.02 -8.68
N GLY A 189 34.59 -12.05 -8.13
CA GLY A 189 33.98 -12.92 -7.11
C GLY A 189 33.52 -14.27 -7.64
N PHE A 190 32.47 -14.80 -7.05
CA PHE A 190 31.94 -16.14 -7.33
C PHE A 190 30.64 -16.03 -8.14
N PRO A 191 30.59 -16.48 -9.41
CA PRO A 191 29.38 -16.50 -10.19
C PRO A 191 28.26 -17.28 -9.50
N ARG A 192 27.09 -16.65 -9.36
CA ARG A 192 25.91 -17.29 -8.80
C ARG A 192 24.64 -16.73 -9.44
N GLU A 193 23.60 -17.53 -9.41
CA GLU A 193 22.25 -17.08 -9.77
C GLU A 193 21.77 -16.00 -8.78
N SER A 194 21.14 -14.97 -9.29
CA SER A 194 20.59 -13.85 -8.54
C SER A 194 19.47 -13.19 -9.38
N GLY A 195 19.04 -12.00 -9.01
CA GLY A 195 18.05 -11.23 -9.75
C GLY A 195 17.84 -9.86 -9.13
N PHE A 196 16.83 -9.17 -9.66
CA PHE A 196 16.34 -7.90 -9.13
C PHE A 196 14.85 -8.00 -8.80
N ASP A 197 14.46 -7.36 -7.70
CA ASP A 197 13.07 -7.05 -7.41
C ASP A 197 12.84 -5.54 -7.64
N ILE A 198 11.59 -5.11 -7.78
CA ILE A 198 11.29 -3.68 -7.76
C ILE A 198 11.41 -3.16 -6.33
N THR A 199 11.91 -1.94 -6.15
CA THR A 199 12.20 -1.35 -4.83
C THR A 199 11.03 -1.48 -3.85
N VAL A 200 9.81 -1.29 -4.31
CA VAL A 200 8.58 -1.35 -3.49
C VAL A 200 8.17 -2.78 -3.08
N ALA A 201 8.81 -3.81 -3.64
CA ALA A 201 8.63 -5.21 -3.24
C ALA A 201 9.70 -5.69 -2.23
N SER A 202 10.72 -4.86 -1.94
CA SER A 202 11.82 -5.22 -1.03
C SER A 202 11.37 -5.34 0.41
N GLU A 203 12.07 -6.19 1.18
CA GLU A 203 11.89 -6.24 2.63
C GLU A 203 12.34 -4.93 3.30
N VAL A 204 13.33 -4.21 2.74
CA VAL A 204 13.76 -2.90 3.24
C VAL A 204 12.60 -1.90 3.20
N MET A 205 11.81 -1.87 2.11
CA MET A 205 10.60 -1.05 2.03
C MET A 205 9.57 -1.43 3.11
N ALA A 206 9.35 -2.72 3.33
CA ALA A 206 8.41 -3.20 4.35
C ALA A 206 8.87 -2.82 5.76
N VAL A 207 10.16 -3.02 6.07
CA VAL A 207 10.78 -2.60 7.35
C VAL A 207 10.67 -1.10 7.54
N PHE A 208 11.03 -0.30 6.55
CA PHE A 208 10.91 1.15 6.56
C PHE A 208 9.49 1.62 6.90
N CYS A 209 8.48 1.00 6.29
CA CYS A 209 7.08 1.36 6.53
C CYS A 209 6.53 0.89 7.89
N LEU A 210 7.15 -0.11 8.52
CA LEU A 210 6.72 -0.63 9.84
C LEU A 210 7.55 -0.07 11.01
N ALA A 211 8.68 0.57 10.73
CA ALA A 211 9.52 1.19 11.75
C ALA A 211 8.83 2.38 12.44
N LYS A 212 9.04 2.49 13.74
CA LYS A 212 8.47 3.55 14.59
C LYS A 212 9.43 4.72 14.79
N ASP A 213 10.72 4.45 14.74
CA ASP A 213 11.81 5.42 14.89
C ASP A 213 13.11 4.83 14.29
N LEU A 214 14.20 5.59 14.34
CA LEU A 214 15.51 5.17 13.81
C LEU A 214 16.10 3.95 14.53
N LYS A 215 15.88 3.81 15.83
CA LYS A 215 16.37 2.68 16.61
C LYS A 215 15.63 1.40 16.26
N ASP A 216 14.30 1.47 16.14
CA ASP A 216 13.46 0.35 15.68
C ASP A 216 13.81 -0.02 14.23
N LEU A 217 14.08 0.98 13.35
CA LEU A 217 14.55 0.75 11.99
C LEU A 217 15.83 -0.08 11.97
N GLU A 218 16.88 0.34 12.71
CA GLU A 218 18.16 -0.37 12.78
C GLU A 218 17.99 -1.80 13.30
N GLN A 219 17.22 -1.97 14.37
CA GLN A 219 16.93 -3.29 14.93
C GLN A 219 16.23 -4.21 13.94
N ARG A 220 15.23 -3.71 13.20
CA ARG A 220 14.51 -4.46 12.18
C ARG A 220 15.40 -4.81 11.00
N LEU A 221 16.17 -3.85 10.49
CA LEU A 221 17.15 -4.09 9.42
C LEU A 221 18.14 -5.18 9.85
N GLY A 222 18.67 -5.12 11.08
CA GLY A 222 19.57 -6.13 11.63
C GLY A 222 18.96 -7.53 11.71
N ASN A 223 17.63 -7.65 11.82
CA ASN A 223 16.92 -8.93 11.89
C ASN A 223 16.68 -9.60 10.53
N ILE A 224 16.79 -8.86 9.42
CA ILE A 224 16.60 -9.41 8.07
C ILE A 224 17.53 -10.60 7.85
N ILE A 225 17.00 -11.69 7.32
CA ILE A 225 17.76 -12.89 6.94
C ILE A 225 18.10 -12.79 5.46
N VAL A 226 19.39 -12.88 5.14
CA VAL A 226 19.91 -12.65 3.77
C VAL A 226 20.45 -13.90 3.11
N ALA A 227 20.81 -14.92 3.92
CA ALA A 227 21.38 -16.17 3.45
C ALA A 227 21.29 -17.25 4.54
N TYR A 228 21.70 -18.46 4.17
CA TYR A 228 21.87 -19.57 5.11
C TYR A 228 23.24 -20.24 4.92
N THR A 229 23.75 -20.82 5.98
CA THR A 229 24.91 -21.75 5.93
C THR A 229 24.50 -23.09 5.31
N ARG A 230 25.47 -23.98 5.04
CA ARG A 230 25.18 -25.37 4.62
C ARG A 230 24.28 -26.10 5.60
N ASP A 231 24.47 -25.87 6.90
CA ASP A 231 23.67 -26.46 7.97
C ASP A 231 22.34 -25.74 8.20
N LYS A 232 21.93 -24.89 7.23
CA LYS A 232 20.69 -24.12 7.27
C LYS A 232 20.56 -23.12 8.43
N LYS A 233 21.65 -22.70 9.04
CA LYS A 233 21.66 -21.61 10.03
C LYS A 233 21.45 -20.28 9.31
N PRO A 234 20.51 -19.42 9.76
CA PRO A 234 20.25 -18.14 9.13
C PRO A 234 21.43 -17.17 9.36
N ILE A 235 21.77 -16.43 8.32
CA ILE A 235 22.70 -15.28 8.35
C ILE A 235 21.88 -14.02 8.26
N ARG A 236 22.05 -13.13 9.23
CA ARG A 236 21.31 -11.89 9.36
C ARG A 236 22.15 -10.68 8.94
N VAL A 237 21.49 -9.56 8.64
CA VAL A 237 22.16 -8.29 8.32
C VAL A 237 23.13 -7.87 9.41
N ARG A 238 22.76 -8.04 10.69
CA ARG A 238 23.66 -7.73 11.83
C ARG A 238 24.93 -8.56 11.88
N ASP A 239 24.91 -9.80 11.38
CA ASP A 239 26.09 -10.66 11.33
C ASP A 239 27.11 -10.12 10.32
N LEU A 240 26.62 -9.43 9.27
CA LEU A 240 27.42 -8.68 8.29
C LEU A 240 27.76 -7.26 8.75
N LYS A 241 27.24 -6.80 9.90
CA LYS A 241 27.38 -5.43 10.42
C LYS A 241 26.94 -4.35 9.43
N ALA A 242 25.87 -4.62 8.67
CA ALA A 242 25.35 -3.73 7.62
C ALA A 242 24.20 -2.84 8.10
N ASP A 243 23.53 -3.19 9.20
CA ASP A 243 22.36 -2.52 9.76
C ASP A 243 22.58 -1.04 10.04
N GLY A 244 23.69 -0.68 10.66
CA GLY A 244 24.05 0.71 10.94
C GLY A 244 24.23 1.54 9.66
N ALA A 245 24.96 1.04 8.66
CA ALA A 245 25.17 1.73 7.40
C ALA A 245 23.87 1.89 6.60
N MET A 246 23.03 0.87 6.59
CA MET A 246 21.69 0.93 5.97
C MET A 246 20.81 1.99 6.67
N THR A 247 20.85 2.05 8.01
CA THR A 247 20.10 3.04 8.79
C THR A 247 20.56 4.47 8.47
N VAL A 248 21.87 4.70 8.32
CA VAL A 248 22.41 6.00 7.92
C VAL A 248 21.88 6.45 6.55
N LEU A 249 21.82 5.54 5.56
CA LEU A 249 21.25 5.84 4.25
C LEU A 249 19.76 6.17 4.31
N LEU A 250 19.02 5.59 5.26
CA LEU A 250 17.58 5.75 5.41
C LEU A 250 17.18 6.86 6.39
N LYS A 251 18.15 7.47 7.10
CA LYS A 251 17.87 8.41 8.19
C LYS A 251 16.95 9.55 7.77
N ASP A 252 17.30 10.26 6.70
CA ASP A 252 16.51 11.43 6.27
C ASP A 252 15.21 10.98 5.57
N ALA A 253 15.26 9.86 4.86
CA ALA A 253 14.09 9.26 4.22
C ALA A 253 12.98 8.91 5.23
N LEU A 254 13.32 8.43 6.43
CA LEU A 254 12.35 7.97 7.42
C LEU A 254 11.46 9.09 7.99
N GLN A 255 11.84 10.35 7.85
CA GLN A 255 11.00 11.50 8.22
C GLN A 255 9.84 11.65 7.22
N PRO A 256 8.57 11.75 7.69
CA PRO A 256 7.42 11.83 6.80
C PRO A 256 7.40 13.07 5.92
N ASN A 257 7.00 12.92 4.66
CA ASN A 257 6.86 14.01 3.71
C ASN A 257 5.51 14.68 3.86
N LEU A 258 5.50 16.00 4.04
CA LEU A 258 4.31 16.85 4.10
C LEU A 258 4.14 17.59 2.76
N VAL A 259 2.95 17.49 2.21
CA VAL A 259 2.47 18.19 1.01
C VAL A 259 1.03 18.66 1.22
N GLN A 260 0.33 19.07 0.16
CA GLN A 260 -1.02 19.63 0.24
C GLN A 260 -1.93 19.10 -0.85
N THR A 261 -3.24 19.14 -0.59
CA THR A 261 -4.26 18.94 -1.63
C THR A 261 -4.45 20.21 -2.48
N LEU A 262 -5.23 20.10 -3.57
CA LEU A 262 -5.68 21.28 -4.34
C LEU A 262 -6.43 22.32 -3.48
N GLU A 263 -7.08 21.87 -2.39
CA GLU A 263 -7.75 22.73 -1.40
C GLU A 263 -6.80 23.21 -0.27
N ASN A 264 -5.50 23.00 -0.41
CA ASN A 264 -4.45 23.35 0.54
C ASN A 264 -4.60 22.68 1.92
N ASN A 265 -5.11 21.47 1.98
CA ASN A 265 -5.15 20.67 3.20
C ASN A 265 -3.90 19.78 3.32
N PRO A 266 -3.42 19.50 4.54
CA PRO A 266 -2.18 18.77 4.75
C PRO A 266 -2.30 17.28 4.40
N VAL A 267 -1.27 16.76 3.74
CA VAL A 267 -1.15 15.36 3.38
C VAL A 267 0.25 14.86 3.72
N PHE A 268 0.35 13.74 4.42
CA PHE A 268 1.58 12.98 4.50
C PHE A 268 1.64 11.94 3.37
N ILE A 269 2.76 11.93 2.63
CA ILE A 269 3.08 10.88 1.65
C ILE A 269 4.38 10.22 2.08
N HIS A 270 4.35 8.92 2.42
CA HIS A 270 5.53 8.28 2.99
C HIS A 270 5.51 6.76 2.85
N GLY A 271 6.53 6.21 2.18
CA GLY A 271 6.66 4.79 1.88
C GLY A 271 5.61 4.28 0.90
N GLY A 272 5.88 3.16 0.24
CA GLY A 272 5.02 2.64 -0.82
C GLY A 272 5.10 1.14 -1.05
N PRO A 273 4.96 0.28 -0.02
CA PRO A 273 5.07 -1.17 -0.19
C PRO A 273 3.93 -1.70 -1.06
N PHE A 274 4.22 -2.66 -1.94
CA PHE A 274 3.20 -3.31 -2.74
C PHE A 274 2.25 -4.14 -1.87
N ALA A 275 0.94 -4.08 -2.19
CA ALA A 275 -0.09 -4.78 -1.42
C ALA A 275 -0.26 -6.26 -1.79
N ASN A 276 0.37 -6.75 -2.85
CA ASN A 276 0.34 -8.15 -3.25
C ASN A 276 1.47 -9.00 -2.66
N ILE A 277 2.49 -8.37 -2.07
CA ILE A 277 3.64 -9.08 -1.45
C ILE A 277 4.07 -8.48 -0.10
N ALA A 278 3.60 -7.30 0.23
CA ALA A 278 3.81 -6.64 1.51
C ALA A 278 2.48 -6.13 2.06
N HIS A 279 2.50 -5.34 3.14
CA HIS A 279 1.27 -4.88 3.81
C HIS A 279 0.51 -3.77 3.06
N GLY A 280 1.08 -3.17 2.00
CA GLY A 280 0.36 -2.31 1.06
C GLY A 280 -0.20 -1.00 1.62
N CYS A 281 0.41 -0.47 2.68
CA CYS A 281 -0.01 0.75 3.37
C CYS A 281 1.16 1.71 3.52
N ASN A 282 0.89 3.01 3.69
CA ASN A 282 1.91 3.99 4.03
C ASN A 282 2.58 3.67 5.39
N SER A 283 3.63 4.40 5.73
CA SER A 283 4.40 4.13 6.94
C SER A 283 3.60 4.26 8.24
N VAL A 284 3.98 3.50 9.24
CA VAL A 284 3.48 3.63 10.62
C VAL A 284 3.78 5.04 11.13
N LEU A 285 5.00 5.53 10.89
CA LEU A 285 5.44 6.84 11.39
C LEU A 285 4.58 7.99 10.84
N ALA A 286 4.25 7.99 9.53
CA ALA A 286 3.36 8.99 8.95
C ALA A 286 1.95 8.93 9.54
N THR A 287 1.39 7.72 9.69
CA THR A 287 0.05 7.55 10.27
C THR A 287 -0.01 7.98 11.74
N THR A 288 0.95 7.57 12.56
CA THR A 288 1.00 7.93 13.98
C THR A 288 1.26 9.42 14.19
N THR A 289 2.15 10.02 13.40
CA THR A 289 2.37 11.46 13.41
C THR A 289 1.10 12.23 13.05
N ALA A 290 0.39 11.82 12.01
CA ALA A 290 -0.88 12.43 11.61
C ALA A 290 -1.93 12.34 12.73
N LEU A 291 -2.03 11.19 13.43
CA LEU A 291 -2.96 11.00 14.55
C LEU A 291 -2.68 11.96 15.72
N LYS A 292 -1.42 12.33 15.94
CA LYS A 292 -1.03 13.30 16.99
C LYS A 292 -1.31 14.76 16.60
N LEU A 293 -1.60 15.03 15.32
CA LEU A 293 -1.73 16.38 14.76
C LEU A 293 -3.16 16.76 14.37
N ALA A 294 -4.06 15.79 14.20
CA ALA A 294 -5.40 16.05 13.69
C ALA A 294 -6.49 15.26 14.45
N ASP A 295 -7.73 15.74 14.33
CA ASP A 295 -8.89 15.05 14.89
C ASP A 295 -9.27 13.80 14.08
N TYR A 296 -9.01 13.85 12.77
CA TYR A 296 -9.28 12.76 11.83
C TYR A 296 -8.06 12.51 10.95
N VAL A 297 -7.71 11.24 10.77
CA VAL A 297 -6.69 10.80 9.82
C VAL A 297 -7.33 9.86 8.82
N VAL A 298 -7.28 10.23 7.53
CA VAL A 298 -7.78 9.40 6.43
C VAL A 298 -6.60 8.74 5.75
N THR A 299 -6.55 7.42 5.76
CA THR A 299 -5.50 6.64 5.12
C THR A 299 -6.10 5.60 4.19
N GLU A 300 -5.26 4.99 3.35
CA GLU A 300 -5.70 3.98 2.40
C GLU A 300 -4.88 2.69 2.50
N ALA A 301 -5.47 1.59 2.00
CA ALA A 301 -4.79 0.32 1.78
C ALA A 301 -4.90 -0.09 0.31
N GLY A 302 -3.85 -0.75 -0.20
CA GLY A 302 -3.77 -1.14 -1.60
C GLY A 302 -4.77 -2.23 -1.98
N PHE A 303 -5.25 -2.23 -3.21
CA PHE A 303 -6.22 -3.18 -3.77
C PHE A 303 -7.58 -3.20 -3.04
N GLY A 304 -8.26 -4.35 -3.02
CA GLY A 304 -9.54 -4.53 -2.34
C GLY A 304 -9.40 -4.80 -0.85
N ALA A 305 -10.53 -4.76 -0.15
CA ALA A 305 -10.55 -4.97 1.30
C ALA A 305 -10.11 -6.39 1.71
N ASP A 306 -10.22 -7.36 0.82
CA ASP A 306 -9.77 -8.74 1.03
C ASP A 306 -8.24 -8.90 1.11
N LEU A 307 -7.50 -7.95 0.54
CA LEU A 307 -6.02 -7.94 0.57
C LEU A 307 -5.49 -6.76 1.38
N GLY A 308 -5.80 -5.54 0.95
CA GLY A 308 -5.23 -4.35 1.56
C GLY A 308 -5.76 -4.08 2.95
N ALA A 309 -7.08 -4.10 3.16
CA ALA A 309 -7.64 -3.84 4.47
C ALA A 309 -7.32 -4.98 5.46
N GLU A 310 -7.35 -6.24 5.03
CA GLU A 310 -6.94 -7.37 5.87
C GLU A 310 -5.51 -7.17 6.39
N LYS A 311 -4.55 -6.83 5.52
CA LYS A 311 -3.16 -6.59 5.92
C LYS A 311 -2.97 -5.32 6.75
N PHE A 312 -3.75 -4.29 6.46
CA PHE A 312 -3.79 -3.09 7.29
C PHE A 312 -4.19 -3.45 8.73
N PHE A 313 -5.19 -4.27 8.91
CA PHE A 313 -5.68 -4.70 10.22
C PHE A 313 -4.72 -5.71 10.89
N ASP A 314 -4.44 -6.83 10.24
CA ASP A 314 -3.69 -7.93 10.85
C ASP A 314 -2.17 -7.72 10.89
N ILE A 315 -1.62 -6.81 10.07
CA ILE A 315 -0.18 -6.49 10.10
C ILE A 315 0.05 -5.10 10.68
N LYS A 316 -0.37 -4.03 9.99
CA LYS A 316 -0.04 -2.65 10.39
C LYS A 316 -0.66 -2.25 11.72
N CYS A 317 -1.97 -2.40 11.86
CA CYS A 317 -2.66 -2.03 13.10
C CYS A 317 -2.18 -2.86 14.29
N ARG A 318 -2.03 -4.18 14.11
CA ARG A 318 -1.51 -5.08 15.13
C ARG A 318 -0.13 -4.65 15.63
N LYS A 319 0.82 -4.37 14.72
CA LYS A 319 2.20 -4.00 15.06
C LYS A 319 2.35 -2.59 15.64
N ALA A 320 1.51 -1.68 15.20
CA ALA A 320 1.59 -0.28 15.61
C ALA A 320 0.65 0.08 16.77
N GLY A 321 -0.21 -0.85 17.22
CA GLY A 321 -1.22 -0.57 18.24
C GLY A 321 -2.32 0.38 17.77
N LEU A 322 -2.62 0.41 16.47
CA LEU A 322 -3.64 1.27 15.88
C LEU A 322 -5.02 0.62 15.97
N ALA A 323 -6.05 1.43 16.18
CA ALA A 323 -7.44 1.01 16.19
C ALA A 323 -8.28 1.92 15.28
N PRO A 324 -8.64 1.46 14.07
CA PRO A 324 -9.48 2.23 13.16
C PRO A 324 -10.87 2.48 13.73
N SER A 325 -11.40 3.69 13.53
CA SER A 325 -12.72 4.10 13.99
C SER A 325 -13.82 3.85 12.96
N ALA A 326 -13.47 3.82 11.69
CA ALA A 326 -14.39 3.57 10.58
C ALA A 326 -13.63 3.13 9.32
N VAL A 327 -14.37 2.49 8.41
CA VAL A 327 -13.88 2.11 7.07
C VAL A 327 -14.80 2.68 6.01
N VAL A 328 -14.21 3.25 4.96
CA VAL A 328 -14.90 3.65 3.74
C VAL A 328 -14.56 2.66 2.64
N ILE A 329 -15.56 1.97 2.08
CA ILE A 329 -15.40 1.03 0.98
C ILE A 329 -15.79 1.75 -0.31
N VAL A 330 -14.81 1.99 -1.17
CA VAL A 330 -15.05 2.62 -2.48
C VAL A 330 -15.60 1.57 -3.45
N ALA A 331 -16.69 1.92 -4.12
CA ALA A 331 -17.27 1.16 -5.20
C ALA A 331 -17.49 2.05 -6.42
N THR A 332 -17.43 1.48 -7.62
CA THR A 332 -17.82 2.14 -8.86
C THR A 332 -18.83 1.27 -9.60
N VAL A 333 -19.80 1.90 -10.24
CA VAL A 333 -20.77 1.18 -11.08
C VAL A 333 -20.05 0.35 -12.16
N ARG A 334 -18.99 0.89 -12.77
CA ARG A 334 -18.19 0.19 -13.78
C ARG A 334 -17.56 -1.11 -13.23
N ALA A 335 -16.94 -1.05 -12.05
CA ALA A 335 -16.34 -2.22 -11.45
C ALA A 335 -17.41 -3.25 -11.07
N LEU A 336 -18.55 -2.84 -10.54
CA LEU A 336 -19.66 -3.72 -10.23
C LEU A 336 -20.24 -4.39 -11.49
N LYS A 337 -20.40 -3.64 -12.61
CA LYS A 337 -20.78 -4.24 -13.91
C LYS A 337 -19.80 -5.35 -14.31
N MET A 338 -18.48 -5.11 -14.19
CA MET A 338 -17.47 -6.12 -14.51
C MET A 338 -17.57 -7.34 -13.59
N HIS A 339 -17.82 -7.14 -12.29
CA HIS A 339 -18.07 -8.23 -11.35
C HIS A 339 -19.37 -8.97 -11.67
N GLY A 340 -20.35 -8.29 -12.25
CA GLY A 340 -21.59 -8.87 -12.77
C GLY A 340 -21.45 -9.60 -14.11
N GLY A 341 -20.28 -9.52 -14.77
CA GLY A 341 -19.97 -10.24 -16.00
C GLY A 341 -19.92 -9.40 -17.28
N VAL A 342 -20.06 -8.07 -17.19
CA VAL A 342 -19.98 -7.17 -18.35
C VAL A 342 -18.53 -7.04 -18.82
N ALA A 343 -18.29 -7.08 -20.12
CA ALA A 343 -16.97 -6.87 -20.71
C ALA A 343 -16.52 -5.39 -20.57
N LYS A 344 -15.20 -5.15 -20.58
CA LYS A 344 -14.63 -3.80 -20.39
C LYS A 344 -15.15 -2.79 -21.40
N ASP A 345 -15.34 -3.19 -22.64
CA ASP A 345 -15.72 -2.31 -23.74
C ASP A 345 -17.21 -1.89 -23.69
N ASP A 346 -18.04 -2.68 -22.96
CA ASP A 346 -19.49 -2.47 -22.83
C ASP A 346 -19.90 -1.70 -21.57
N LEU A 347 -18.94 -1.26 -20.75
CA LEU A 347 -19.21 -0.62 -19.45
C LEU A 347 -19.94 0.71 -19.51
N LYS A 348 -20.00 1.36 -20.69
CA LYS A 348 -20.68 2.65 -20.86
C LYS A 348 -22.20 2.52 -20.95
N ALA A 349 -22.70 1.36 -21.37
CA ALA A 349 -24.14 1.10 -21.47
C ALA A 349 -24.73 0.81 -20.09
N GLU A 350 -25.95 1.27 -19.83
CA GLU A 350 -26.69 0.94 -18.62
C GLU A 350 -26.90 -0.58 -18.51
N ASN A 351 -26.63 -1.15 -17.34
CA ASN A 351 -26.92 -2.54 -17.05
C ASN A 351 -27.17 -2.77 -15.56
N VAL A 352 -28.37 -2.43 -15.12
CA VAL A 352 -28.84 -2.53 -13.73
C VAL A 352 -28.73 -3.97 -13.19
N ALA A 353 -29.08 -4.97 -14.02
CA ALA A 353 -29.00 -6.38 -13.60
C ALA A 353 -27.56 -6.84 -13.34
N ALA A 354 -26.60 -6.38 -14.14
CA ALA A 354 -25.19 -6.66 -13.91
C ALA A 354 -24.66 -5.97 -12.65
N VAL A 355 -25.09 -4.73 -12.37
CA VAL A 355 -24.74 -4.04 -11.13
C VAL A 355 -25.27 -4.80 -9.94
N ALA A 356 -26.55 -5.19 -9.94
CA ALA A 356 -27.16 -5.96 -8.86
C ALA A 356 -26.38 -7.27 -8.58
N LYS A 357 -26.01 -8.02 -9.64
CA LYS A 357 -25.18 -9.22 -9.53
C LYS A 357 -23.78 -8.91 -9.01
N GLY A 358 -23.15 -7.84 -9.48
CA GLY A 358 -21.83 -7.40 -9.05
C GLY A 358 -21.78 -6.92 -7.59
N CYS A 359 -22.90 -6.45 -7.05
CA CYS A 359 -23.03 -6.04 -5.66
C CYS A 359 -22.79 -7.18 -4.66
N GLU A 360 -22.81 -8.44 -5.07
CA GLU A 360 -22.37 -9.55 -4.20
C GLU A 360 -20.88 -9.42 -3.81
N ASN A 361 -20.05 -8.84 -4.69
CA ASN A 361 -18.66 -8.50 -4.36
C ASN A 361 -18.61 -7.42 -3.28
N LEU A 362 -19.38 -6.35 -3.42
CA LEU A 362 -19.47 -5.28 -2.41
C LEU A 362 -19.96 -5.79 -1.06
N LYS A 363 -21.03 -6.59 -1.03
CA LYS A 363 -21.57 -7.19 0.21
C LYS A 363 -20.50 -8.02 0.94
N ARG A 364 -19.72 -8.82 0.19
CA ARG A 364 -18.63 -9.61 0.75
C ARG A 364 -17.55 -8.73 1.39
N HIS A 365 -17.19 -7.61 0.79
CA HIS A 365 -16.22 -6.68 1.38
C HIS A 365 -16.76 -6.00 2.64
N ILE A 366 -18.04 -5.61 2.67
CA ILE A 366 -18.69 -5.05 3.87
C ILE A 366 -18.66 -6.10 5.00
N GLU A 367 -19.04 -7.33 4.70
CA GLU A 367 -19.01 -8.44 5.64
C GLU A 367 -17.59 -8.69 6.20
N ASN A 368 -16.58 -8.70 5.33
CA ASN A 368 -15.20 -8.89 5.72
C ASN A 368 -14.71 -7.80 6.67
N VAL A 369 -15.00 -6.53 6.40
CA VAL A 369 -14.64 -5.41 7.29
C VAL A 369 -15.33 -5.53 8.65
N ASN A 370 -16.60 -5.88 8.66
CA ASN A 370 -17.38 -6.04 9.91
C ASN A 370 -16.80 -7.12 10.83
N LYS A 371 -16.11 -8.15 10.30
CA LYS A 371 -15.44 -9.19 11.11
C LYS A 371 -14.31 -8.63 11.98
N PHE A 372 -13.70 -7.53 11.57
CA PHE A 372 -12.70 -6.84 12.38
C PHE A 372 -13.31 -5.89 13.44
N GLY A 373 -14.64 -5.86 13.55
CA GLY A 373 -15.34 -5.01 14.52
C GLY A 373 -15.31 -3.52 14.21
N VAL A 374 -15.06 -3.14 12.95
CA VAL A 374 -15.01 -1.74 12.50
C VAL A 374 -16.22 -1.44 11.61
N PRO A 375 -17.01 -0.39 11.90
CA PRO A 375 -18.15 -0.05 11.07
C PRO A 375 -17.71 0.44 9.68
N ALA A 376 -18.42 0.00 8.63
CA ALA A 376 -18.16 0.36 7.26
C ALA A 376 -19.25 1.28 6.69
N VAL A 377 -18.87 2.16 5.74
CA VAL A 377 -19.76 2.94 4.90
C VAL A 377 -19.28 2.83 3.46
N VAL A 378 -20.18 2.95 2.48
CA VAL A 378 -19.85 2.82 1.07
C VAL A 378 -19.75 4.21 0.42
N ALA A 379 -18.65 4.45 -0.32
CA ALA A 379 -18.49 5.61 -1.19
C ALA A 379 -18.67 5.16 -2.65
N VAL A 380 -19.72 5.63 -3.30
CA VAL A 380 -19.95 5.39 -4.74
C VAL A 380 -19.23 6.49 -5.51
N ASN A 381 -18.06 6.17 -6.06
CA ASN A 381 -17.28 7.09 -6.88
C ASN A 381 -17.95 7.22 -8.26
N LYS A 382 -18.63 8.36 -8.49
CA LYS A 382 -19.47 8.59 -9.66
C LYS A 382 -18.67 8.85 -10.93
N PHE A 383 -19.05 8.16 -12.00
CA PHE A 383 -18.65 8.47 -13.37
C PHE A 383 -19.79 9.07 -14.16
N ILE A 384 -19.47 9.82 -15.22
CA ILE A 384 -20.47 10.53 -16.07
C ILE A 384 -21.50 9.57 -16.69
N THR A 385 -21.12 8.32 -16.92
CA THR A 385 -21.95 7.29 -17.54
C THR A 385 -22.85 6.54 -16.57
N ASP A 386 -22.72 6.77 -15.27
CA ASP A 386 -23.49 6.05 -14.27
C ASP A 386 -24.92 6.59 -14.20
N THR A 387 -25.90 5.69 -14.25
CA THR A 387 -27.32 6.05 -14.18
C THR A 387 -27.86 5.98 -12.76
N ASP A 388 -28.93 6.71 -12.48
CA ASP A 388 -29.56 6.72 -11.17
C ASP A 388 -30.10 5.32 -10.78
N ALA A 389 -30.58 4.55 -11.78
CA ALA A 389 -31.05 3.18 -11.56
C ALA A 389 -29.90 2.22 -11.14
N GLU A 390 -28.72 2.39 -11.74
CA GLU A 390 -27.53 1.62 -11.36
C GLU A 390 -27.02 2.00 -9.97
N ILE A 391 -27.03 3.30 -9.63
CA ILE A 391 -26.63 3.80 -8.32
C ILE A 391 -27.58 3.29 -7.23
N ALA A 392 -28.89 3.28 -7.50
CA ALA A 392 -29.90 2.77 -6.57
C ALA A 392 -29.68 1.29 -6.18
N GLU A 393 -29.18 0.45 -7.10
CA GLU A 393 -28.83 -0.95 -6.77
C GLU A 393 -27.64 -1.04 -5.80
N VAL A 394 -26.67 -0.11 -5.90
CA VAL A 394 -25.55 -0.05 -4.97
C VAL A 394 -26.02 0.39 -3.58
N GLU A 395 -26.89 1.39 -3.51
CA GLU A 395 -27.50 1.86 -2.25
C GLU A 395 -28.31 0.75 -1.57
N LYS A 396 -29.16 0.08 -2.32
CA LYS A 396 -29.95 -1.07 -1.83
C LYS A 396 -29.07 -2.21 -1.32
N ALA A 397 -27.94 -2.49 -2.01
CA ALA A 397 -27.00 -3.50 -1.56
C ALA A 397 -26.33 -3.12 -0.22
N ALA A 398 -25.91 -1.87 -0.06
CA ALA A 398 -25.35 -1.36 1.19
C ALA A 398 -26.38 -1.41 2.32
N GLU A 399 -27.62 -0.97 2.09
CA GLU A 399 -28.70 -1.02 3.08
C GLU A 399 -29.01 -2.45 3.53
N SER A 400 -28.99 -3.43 2.62
CA SER A 400 -29.17 -4.83 2.94
C SER A 400 -28.10 -5.39 3.88
N MET A 401 -26.94 -4.73 3.95
CA MET A 401 -25.83 -5.05 4.86
C MET A 401 -25.79 -4.18 6.12
N GLY A 402 -26.84 -3.39 6.37
CA GLY A 402 -26.97 -2.53 7.55
C GLY A 402 -26.09 -1.28 7.52
N THR A 403 -25.62 -0.87 6.33
CA THR A 403 -24.84 0.35 6.14
C THR A 403 -25.46 1.25 5.09
N LYS A 404 -24.81 2.38 4.79
CA LYS A 404 -25.25 3.33 3.77
C LYS A 404 -24.23 3.47 2.66
N ALA A 405 -24.70 3.80 1.46
CA ALA A 405 -23.88 4.26 0.36
C ALA A 405 -24.10 5.75 0.12
N PHE A 406 -23.04 6.46 -0.23
CA PHE A 406 -23.04 7.87 -0.53
C PHE A 406 -22.47 8.10 -1.92
N LEU A 407 -23.24 8.80 -2.76
CA LEU A 407 -22.74 9.23 -4.07
C LEU A 407 -21.67 10.31 -3.87
N CYS A 408 -20.50 10.09 -4.46
CA CYS A 408 -19.35 10.98 -4.34
C CYS A 408 -18.95 11.53 -5.72
N THR A 409 -18.93 12.85 -5.84
CA THR A 409 -18.58 13.59 -7.09
C THR A 409 -17.23 14.32 -6.96
N HIS A 410 -16.39 13.86 -6.06
CA HIS A 410 -15.13 14.53 -5.73
C HIS A 410 -14.15 14.65 -6.90
N TRP A 411 -14.26 13.82 -7.93
CA TRP A 411 -13.43 13.96 -9.13
C TRP A 411 -13.70 15.32 -9.81
N SER A 412 -14.96 15.74 -9.89
CA SER A 412 -15.37 17.03 -10.49
C SER A 412 -15.48 18.17 -9.49
N ASP A 413 -15.86 17.88 -8.25
CA ASP A 413 -16.28 18.88 -7.27
C ASP A 413 -15.32 19.00 -6.06
N GLY A 414 -14.19 18.30 -6.07
CA GLY A 414 -13.26 18.29 -4.96
C GLY A 414 -13.90 17.84 -3.66
N GLY A 415 -13.50 18.40 -2.52
CA GLY A 415 -14.02 18.05 -1.21
C GLY A 415 -15.52 18.27 -1.05
N LYS A 416 -16.12 19.21 -1.79
CA LYS A 416 -17.58 19.44 -1.82
C LYS A 416 -18.34 18.17 -2.19
N GLY A 417 -17.79 17.39 -3.14
CA GLY A 417 -18.41 16.15 -3.62
C GLY A 417 -18.45 15.01 -2.60
N THR A 418 -17.89 15.18 -1.41
CA THR A 418 -17.87 14.19 -0.32
C THR A 418 -18.44 14.70 1.00
N GLU A 419 -18.97 15.92 1.06
CA GLU A 419 -19.45 16.52 2.33
C GLU A 419 -20.52 15.66 3.01
N SER A 420 -21.46 15.09 2.24
CA SER A 420 -22.52 14.21 2.79
C SER A 420 -21.93 12.94 3.43
N LEU A 421 -20.93 12.32 2.78
CA LEU A 421 -20.19 11.19 3.32
C LEU A 421 -19.42 11.62 4.59
N ALA A 422 -18.75 12.77 4.57
CA ALA A 422 -17.99 13.29 5.70
C ALA A 422 -18.87 13.54 6.93
N HIS A 423 -20.04 14.16 6.77
CA HIS A 423 -21.01 14.33 7.87
C HIS A 423 -21.47 13.01 8.45
N HIS A 424 -21.80 12.04 7.60
CA HIS A 424 -22.23 10.71 8.07
C HIS A 424 -21.10 9.99 8.80
N LEU A 425 -19.88 10.07 8.28
CA LEU A 425 -18.70 9.45 8.85
C LEU A 425 -18.39 10.01 10.25
N VAL A 426 -18.45 11.34 10.43
CA VAL A 426 -18.28 11.98 11.73
C VAL A 426 -19.32 11.45 12.71
N LYS A 427 -20.59 11.42 12.33
CA LYS A 427 -21.67 10.87 13.18
C LYS A 427 -21.40 9.40 13.56
N MET A 428 -21.01 8.57 12.60
CA MET A 428 -20.72 7.15 12.81
C MET A 428 -19.53 6.95 13.78
N VAL A 429 -18.49 7.78 13.66
CA VAL A 429 -17.33 7.77 14.56
C VAL A 429 -17.71 8.23 15.97
N ASP A 430 -18.54 9.28 16.09
CA ASP A 430 -19.01 9.82 17.38
C ASP A 430 -19.93 8.84 18.11
N GLU A 431 -20.64 7.96 17.42
CA GLU A 431 -21.42 6.86 18.01
C GLU A 431 -20.54 5.82 18.72
N GLY A 432 -19.24 5.77 18.43
CA GLY A 432 -18.27 4.97 19.17
C GLY A 432 -18.45 3.45 19.04
N LYS A 433 -19.04 2.97 17.95
CA LYS A 433 -19.36 1.53 17.75
C LYS A 433 -18.16 0.68 17.35
N ALA A 434 -17.01 1.28 16.99
CA ALA A 434 -15.83 0.54 16.60
C ALA A 434 -15.25 -0.23 17.79
N ASN A 435 -15.07 -1.53 17.60
CA ASN A 435 -14.43 -2.44 18.55
C ASN A 435 -13.42 -3.30 17.78
N PHE A 436 -12.36 -2.65 17.30
CA PHE A 436 -11.36 -3.28 16.44
C PHE A 436 -10.68 -4.46 17.14
N LYS A 437 -10.59 -5.56 16.41
CA LYS A 437 -9.80 -6.75 16.78
C LYS A 437 -9.22 -7.41 15.52
N PRO A 438 -8.00 -7.92 15.61
CA PRO A 438 -7.42 -8.74 14.54
C PRO A 438 -8.22 -10.01 14.30
N LEU A 439 -8.10 -10.58 13.09
CA LEU A 439 -8.86 -11.76 12.68
C LEU A 439 -8.47 -13.02 13.45
N TYR A 440 -7.21 -13.12 13.88
CA TYR A 440 -6.66 -14.27 14.59
C TYR A 440 -5.67 -13.83 15.68
N PRO A 441 -5.49 -14.62 16.76
CA PRO A 441 -4.49 -14.36 17.80
C PRO A 441 -3.07 -14.67 17.28
N VAL A 442 -2.05 -14.04 17.88
CA VAL A 442 -0.65 -14.21 17.44
C VAL A 442 -0.11 -15.63 17.71
N GLU A 443 -0.66 -16.30 18.72
CA GLU A 443 -0.26 -17.65 19.16
C GLU A 443 -0.76 -18.76 18.24
N MET A 444 -1.73 -18.45 17.36
CA MET A 444 -2.22 -19.41 16.37
C MET A 444 -1.07 -19.87 15.47
N LYS A 445 -1.05 -21.15 15.09
CA LYS A 445 -0.05 -21.70 14.16
C LYS A 445 -0.12 -21.01 12.79
N LEU A 446 1.00 -20.85 12.12
CA LEU A 446 1.08 -20.17 10.81
C LEU A 446 0.09 -20.75 9.79
N ARG A 447 0.02 -22.09 9.70
CA ARG A 447 -0.89 -22.77 8.79
C ARG A 447 -2.36 -22.44 9.10
N ASP A 448 -2.72 -22.39 10.38
CA ASP A 448 -4.08 -22.10 10.82
C ASP A 448 -4.45 -20.62 10.59
N LYS A 449 -3.50 -19.67 10.73
CA LYS A 449 -3.67 -18.25 10.34
C LYS A 449 -4.02 -18.14 8.86
N VAL A 450 -3.28 -18.83 8.00
CA VAL A 450 -3.54 -18.86 6.54
C VAL A 450 -4.92 -19.45 6.24
N LYS A 451 -5.27 -20.56 6.87
CA LYS A 451 -6.59 -21.19 6.73
C LYS A 451 -7.71 -20.27 7.21
N THR A 452 -7.53 -19.58 8.33
CA THR A 452 -8.49 -18.60 8.85
C THR A 452 -8.76 -17.49 7.84
N ILE A 453 -7.72 -16.86 7.26
CA ILE A 453 -7.90 -15.84 6.24
C ILE A 453 -8.60 -16.42 5.01
N ALA A 454 -8.17 -17.60 4.52
CA ALA A 454 -8.78 -18.25 3.36
C ALA A 454 -10.27 -18.51 3.56
N GLN A 455 -10.66 -19.00 4.71
CA GLN A 455 -12.06 -19.34 5.01
C GLN A 455 -12.89 -18.10 5.35
N GLU A 456 -12.38 -17.22 6.22
CA GLU A 456 -13.14 -16.07 6.73
C GLU A 456 -13.22 -14.92 5.75
N ILE A 457 -12.13 -14.61 5.04
CA ILE A 457 -12.06 -13.47 4.13
C ILE A 457 -12.38 -13.87 2.68
N TYR A 458 -11.82 -15.01 2.21
CA TYR A 458 -12.01 -15.44 0.82
C TYR A 458 -13.16 -16.40 0.62
N ARG A 459 -13.76 -16.94 1.69
CA ARG A 459 -14.82 -17.98 1.64
C ARG A 459 -14.36 -19.23 0.89
N ALA A 460 -13.07 -19.55 0.99
CA ALA A 460 -12.54 -20.80 0.51
C ALA A 460 -13.03 -21.98 1.38
N ALA A 461 -13.12 -23.16 0.79
CA ALA A 461 -13.41 -24.38 1.55
C ALA A 461 -12.19 -24.81 2.38
N ASP A 462 -10.99 -24.72 1.80
CA ASP A 462 -9.74 -25.11 2.47
C ASP A 462 -8.52 -24.50 1.76
N ILE A 463 -7.35 -24.78 2.31
CA ILE A 463 -6.05 -24.51 1.69
C ILE A 463 -5.41 -25.84 1.28
N SER A 464 -4.55 -25.81 0.25
CA SER A 464 -3.75 -26.97 -0.15
C SER A 464 -2.29 -26.56 -0.31
N CYS A 465 -1.38 -27.46 -0.02
CA CYS A 465 0.06 -27.28 -0.23
C CYS A 465 0.73 -28.65 -0.39
N ASP A 466 1.91 -28.65 -0.98
CA ASP A 466 2.74 -29.85 -1.08
C ASP A 466 3.58 -30.09 0.19
N ALA A 467 4.29 -31.22 0.24
CA ALA A 467 5.13 -31.59 1.39
C ALA A 467 6.29 -30.60 1.65
N SER A 468 6.76 -29.90 0.64
CA SER A 468 7.84 -28.90 0.77
C SER A 468 7.34 -27.67 1.53
N VAL A 469 6.15 -27.20 1.24
CA VAL A 469 5.50 -26.06 1.92
C VAL A 469 5.10 -26.45 3.35
N GLU A 470 4.60 -27.66 3.58
CA GLU A 470 4.34 -28.16 4.95
C GLU A 470 5.64 -28.18 5.78
N THR A 471 6.78 -28.48 5.15
CA THR A 471 8.09 -28.40 5.81
C THR A 471 8.47 -26.95 6.14
N GLN A 472 8.22 -26.00 5.20
CA GLN A 472 8.48 -24.58 5.47
C GLN A 472 7.65 -24.05 6.66
N PHE A 473 6.37 -24.42 6.78
CA PHE A 473 5.56 -24.06 7.96
C PHE A 473 6.19 -24.54 9.25
N ARG A 474 6.61 -25.81 9.31
CA ARG A 474 7.27 -26.39 10.50
C ARG A 474 8.61 -25.72 10.79
N ASP A 475 9.44 -25.49 9.76
CA ASP A 475 10.76 -24.89 9.90
C ASP A 475 10.65 -23.44 10.44
N PHE A 476 9.67 -22.66 9.97
CA PHE A 476 9.46 -21.31 10.45
C PHE A 476 8.91 -21.27 11.88
N GLU A 477 7.99 -22.18 12.24
CA GLU A 477 7.53 -22.30 13.62
C GLU A 477 8.66 -22.75 14.57
N ALA A 478 9.45 -23.74 14.19
CA ALA A 478 10.61 -24.20 14.95
C ALA A 478 11.71 -23.12 15.06
N GLY A 479 11.83 -22.26 14.04
CA GLY A 479 12.73 -21.11 14.04
C GLY A 479 12.27 -19.93 14.92
N GLY A 480 11.12 -20.03 15.59
CA GLY A 480 10.59 -19.02 16.48
C GLY A 480 9.74 -17.95 15.79
N PHE A 481 9.35 -18.14 14.51
CA PHE A 481 8.57 -17.17 13.73
C PHE A 481 7.07 -17.46 13.74
N GLY A 482 6.61 -18.45 14.49
CA GLY A 482 5.19 -18.84 14.56
C GLY A 482 4.25 -17.73 15.03
N HIS A 483 4.73 -16.75 15.79
CA HIS A 483 3.95 -15.60 16.26
C HIS A 483 3.79 -14.48 15.21
N PHE A 484 4.47 -14.55 14.05
CA PHE A 484 4.36 -13.55 13.01
C PHE A 484 2.96 -13.60 12.35
N PRO A 485 2.37 -12.44 12.00
CA PRO A 485 1.22 -12.42 11.11
C PRO A 485 1.60 -12.92 9.72
N VAL A 486 0.59 -13.34 8.96
CA VAL A 486 0.78 -13.79 7.59
C VAL A 486 0.34 -12.74 6.59
N CYS A 487 1.08 -12.62 5.49
CA CYS A 487 0.83 -11.70 4.39
C CYS A 487 0.45 -12.52 3.16
N MET A 488 -0.85 -12.60 2.86
CA MET A 488 -1.33 -13.37 1.71
C MET A 488 -0.96 -12.68 0.39
N ALA A 489 -0.21 -13.37 -0.44
CA ALA A 489 0.20 -12.93 -1.76
C ALA A 489 -0.60 -13.70 -2.82
N LYS A 490 -1.66 -13.08 -3.34
CA LYS A 490 -2.57 -13.64 -4.36
C LYS A 490 -2.96 -12.60 -5.40
N THR A 491 -3.67 -13.03 -6.45
CA THR A 491 -4.27 -12.09 -7.39
C THR A 491 -5.22 -11.12 -6.68
N GLN A 492 -5.18 -9.85 -7.08
CA GLN A 492 -6.07 -8.81 -6.55
C GLN A 492 -7.47 -8.83 -7.17
N TYR A 493 -7.68 -9.54 -8.27
CA TYR A 493 -8.91 -9.44 -9.08
C TYR A 493 -10.05 -10.36 -8.63
N SER A 494 -9.81 -11.24 -7.69
CA SER A 494 -10.79 -12.22 -7.20
C SER A 494 -10.55 -12.55 -5.75
N PHE A 495 -11.57 -12.96 -5.02
CA PHE A 495 -11.40 -13.62 -3.71
C PHE A 495 -10.70 -15.00 -3.83
N SER A 496 -10.79 -15.64 -5.00
CA SER A 496 -10.03 -16.87 -5.29
C SER A 496 -8.62 -16.56 -5.80
N THR A 497 -7.86 -17.59 -6.13
CA THR A 497 -6.55 -17.48 -6.79
C THR A 497 -6.64 -17.43 -8.32
N ASP A 498 -7.87 -17.55 -8.89
CA ASP A 498 -8.15 -17.41 -10.31
C ASP A 498 -8.66 -15.97 -10.61
N PRO A 499 -7.91 -15.13 -11.34
CA PRO A 499 -8.30 -13.75 -11.62
C PRO A 499 -9.58 -13.63 -12.48
N ASN A 500 -10.01 -14.70 -13.13
CA ASN A 500 -11.21 -14.70 -13.97
C ASN A 500 -12.48 -15.01 -13.18
N LYS A 501 -12.39 -15.56 -11.97
CA LYS A 501 -13.53 -15.79 -11.08
C LYS A 501 -13.91 -14.51 -10.35
N ARG A 502 -14.62 -13.63 -11.06
CA ARG A 502 -15.11 -12.35 -10.53
C ARG A 502 -16.32 -12.52 -9.60
N GLY A 503 -16.81 -11.40 -9.05
CA GLY A 503 -17.94 -11.39 -8.12
C GLY A 503 -17.53 -11.87 -6.73
N ALA A 504 -18.27 -12.82 -6.17
CA ALA A 504 -18.04 -13.36 -4.82
C ALA A 504 -17.94 -14.90 -4.83
N PRO A 505 -16.88 -15.50 -5.43
CA PRO A 505 -16.71 -16.94 -5.47
C PRO A 505 -16.60 -17.53 -4.06
N THR A 506 -17.08 -18.77 -3.90
CA THR A 506 -17.05 -19.54 -2.64
C THR A 506 -16.60 -20.97 -2.90
N GLY A 507 -16.22 -21.69 -1.85
CA GLY A 507 -15.97 -23.13 -1.90
C GLY A 507 -14.74 -23.57 -2.68
N HIS A 508 -13.91 -22.61 -3.12
CA HIS A 508 -12.64 -22.91 -3.79
C HIS A 508 -11.56 -23.32 -2.77
N VAL A 509 -10.51 -23.96 -3.24
CA VAL A 509 -9.32 -24.28 -2.45
C VAL A 509 -8.22 -23.29 -2.80
N VAL A 510 -7.53 -22.74 -1.80
CA VAL A 510 -6.40 -21.81 -1.99
C VAL A 510 -5.09 -22.62 -1.99
N PRO A 511 -4.41 -22.77 -3.13
CA PRO A 511 -3.13 -23.44 -3.20
C PRO A 511 -2.02 -22.55 -2.64
N ILE A 512 -1.24 -23.07 -1.70
CA ILE A 512 -0.05 -22.41 -1.16
C ILE A 512 1.15 -22.99 -1.90
N ARG A 513 1.92 -22.14 -2.58
CA ARG A 513 3.07 -22.54 -3.40
C ARG A 513 4.41 -22.40 -2.68
N GLU A 514 4.51 -21.40 -1.82
CA GLU A 514 5.76 -21.03 -1.16
C GLU A 514 5.48 -20.16 0.06
N LEU A 515 6.34 -20.25 1.06
CA LEU A 515 6.42 -19.28 2.15
C LEU A 515 7.74 -18.52 2.05
N ARG A 516 7.68 -17.19 2.26
CA ARG A 516 8.86 -16.33 2.34
C ARG A 516 8.87 -15.62 3.69
N LEU A 517 9.98 -15.71 4.38
CA LEU A 517 10.13 -15.09 5.70
C LEU A 517 10.68 -13.67 5.53
N SER A 518 9.91 -12.68 5.94
CA SER A 518 10.35 -11.29 6.10
C SER A 518 10.65 -11.04 7.58
N ALA A 519 11.83 -11.49 8.02
CA ALA A 519 12.19 -11.53 9.43
C ALA A 519 12.40 -10.15 10.06
N GLY A 520 12.85 -9.16 9.29
CA GLY A 520 12.98 -7.76 9.72
C GLY A 520 11.64 -7.05 9.80
N ALA A 521 10.77 -7.27 8.82
CA ALA A 521 9.41 -6.74 8.81
C ALA A 521 8.45 -7.52 9.74
N GLU A 522 8.87 -8.71 10.18
CA GLU A 522 8.14 -9.59 11.11
C GLU A 522 6.77 -10.03 10.59
N PHE A 523 6.73 -10.55 9.38
CA PHE A 523 5.60 -11.27 8.82
C PHE A 523 6.07 -12.40 7.89
N VAL A 524 5.19 -13.37 7.62
CA VAL A 524 5.41 -14.46 6.68
C VAL A 524 4.58 -14.21 5.42
N VAL A 525 5.24 -14.07 4.28
CA VAL A 525 4.56 -13.97 2.98
C VAL A 525 4.12 -15.36 2.54
N VAL A 526 2.84 -15.51 2.22
CA VAL A 526 2.21 -16.76 1.78
C VAL A 526 1.86 -16.63 0.30
N VAL A 527 2.66 -17.25 -0.56
CA VAL A 527 2.51 -17.16 -2.01
C VAL A 527 1.50 -18.20 -2.50
N THR A 528 0.40 -17.74 -3.11
CA THR A 528 -0.70 -18.61 -3.57
C THR A 528 -0.81 -18.70 -5.09
N GLY A 529 -0.02 -17.93 -5.82
CA GLY A 529 -0.08 -17.84 -7.28
C GLY A 529 1.22 -17.33 -7.87
N GLU A 530 1.20 -16.92 -9.12
CA GLU A 530 2.33 -16.22 -9.72
C GLU A 530 2.35 -14.77 -9.19
N ILE A 531 3.30 -14.51 -8.30
CA ILE A 531 3.50 -13.20 -7.72
C ILE A 531 4.75 -12.56 -8.33
N MET A 532 4.52 -11.42 -8.96
CA MET A 532 5.57 -10.71 -9.70
C MET A 532 6.22 -9.66 -8.79
N THR A 533 7.47 -9.91 -8.41
CA THR A 533 8.30 -8.98 -7.62
C THR A 533 9.15 -8.06 -8.49
N MET A 534 9.26 -8.35 -9.79
CA MET A 534 9.82 -7.48 -10.82
C MET A 534 8.86 -7.44 -12.00
N PRO A 535 7.94 -6.46 -12.06
CA PRO A 535 7.02 -6.30 -13.19
C PRO A 535 7.76 -6.03 -14.50
N GLY A 536 7.19 -6.43 -15.61
CA GLY A 536 7.70 -6.05 -16.94
C GLY A 536 6.93 -4.84 -17.48
N LEU A 537 7.55 -4.11 -18.39
CA LEU A 537 6.86 -3.11 -19.17
C LEU A 537 5.79 -3.79 -20.06
N PRO A 538 4.59 -3.19 -20.23
CA PRO A 538 3.59 -3.67 -21.18
C PRO A 538 4.06 -3.45 -22.64
N SER A 539 3.31 -3.98 -23.61
CA SER A 539 3.62 -3.80 -25.04
C SER A 539 3.68 -2.33 -25.48
N VAL A 540 2.84 -1.49 -24.85
CA VAL A 540 2.85 -0.03 -25.03
C VAL A 540 2.95 0.59 -23.64
N PRO A 541 4.18 0.87 -23.15
CA PRO A 541 4.36 1.49 -21.84
C PRO A 541 3.98 2.97 -21.87
N ALA A 542 3.58 3.50 -20.71
CA ALA A 542 3.30 4.93 -20.53
C ALA A 542 4.49 5.81 -20.90
N ALA A 543 5.72 5.29 -20.73
CA ALA A 543 6.97 5.93 -21.14
C ALA A 543 6.99 6.40 -22.61
N ASN A 544 6.25 5.74 -23.51
CA ASN A 544 6.18 6.12 -24.92
C ASN A 544 5.52 7.49 -25.14
N SER A 545 4.68 7.94 -24.23
CA SER A 545 3.95 9.22 -24.29
C SER A 545 4.47 10.29 -23.34
N ILE A 546 5.31 9.90 -22.36
CA ILE A 546 5.89 10.84 -21.40
C ILE A 546 7.09 11.53 -22.04
N ARG A 547 7.04 12.88 -22.14
CA ARG A 547 8.10 13.70 -22.74
C ARG A 547 8.08 15.12 -22.19
N LEU A 548 9.11 15.89 -22.49
CA LEU A 548 9.12 17.33 -22.29
C LEU A 548 8.64 18.05 -23.55
N ASP A 549 7.91 19.14 -23.37
CA ASP A 549 7.66 20.08 -24.46
C ASP A 549 8.81 21.09 -24.62
N ASP A 550 8.68 22.01 -25.57
CA ASP A 550 9.71 23.04 -25.88
C ASP A 550 9.97 24.02 -24.71
N LYS A 551 9.09 24.04 -23.71
CA LYS A 551 9.20 24.86 -22.50
C LYS A 551 9.74 24.05 -21.30
N GLY A 552 10.10 22.79 -21.51
CA GLY A 552 10.54 21.90 -20.44
C GLY A 552 9.41 21.39 -19.53
N GLN A 553 8.14 21.52 -19.94
CA GLN A 553 7.01 21.00 -19.18
C GLN A 553 6.75 19.53 -19.55
N ILE A 554 6.48 18.72 -18.54
CA ILE A 554 6.19 17.29 -18.72
C ILE A 554 4.82 17.12 -19.39
N GLN A 555 4.77 16.25 -20.39
CA GLN A 555 3.53 15.81 -21.06
C GLN A 555 3.37 14.31 -20.92
N GLY A 556 2.13 13.83 -20.92
CA GLY A 556 1.81 12.40 -20.88
C GLY A 556 1.95 11.75 -19.49
N LEU A 557 2.32 12.49 -18.46
CA LEU A 557 2.19 12.09 -17.07
C LEU A 557 0.72 12.36 -16.63
N PHE A 558 0.11 11.42 -15.94
CA PHE A 558 -1.36 11.42 -15.72
C PHE A 558 -1.78 12.35 -14.63
#